data_492b8b5ff24c233978734796e55c8dcd
#
_entry.id   492b8b5ff24c233978734796e55c8dcd
#
_cell.length_a   1.000
_cell.length_b   1.000
_cell.length_c   1.000
_cell.angle_alpha   90.00
_cell.angle_beta   90.00
_cell.angle_gamma   90.00
#
_symmetry.space_group_name_H-M   'P 1'
#
loop_
_entity.id
_entity.type
_entity.pdbx_description
1 polymer ?
#
loop_
_entity_poly.entity_id
_entity_poly.type
_entity_poly.pdbx_seq_one_letter_code
_entity_poly.pdbx_strand_id
1 'polypeptide(L)'
;MARSSLFEPLTLLSALAVVSERIGLIATVTTSYNEPYHVARKFASLDHLSGGRAGWNLVTSDAADEALNFNRDAHYVHAERYARARELQQVVAGLWDSWDDDAFIADKAAGLHHDPARAHVLDHRGTHFQVRGPLNIARAPQGQPVLVQAGSSEPGRALAAETAEVVFTAQSSLAKAQAFYADLKGRLDQFGRPRDALKVLPGVFIVVGQSQAEAQEKFEQFQDLVEPAVGIALLSRMLGNFDLSAYPPDGPLPDLPLTETGQRSRQQLFTELAGQEQLSIAQLGRRIAGGRGHYSLIGTPTRIADELQAWFEQGAADGFNVLVPHLPGGLADVAAHVVPELQRRGLFRREYTGRTLRDHLGLQRPVNRFSPR
;
A
#
# COMPACT_ATOMS: atom_id res chain seq x y z
N MET A 1 8.42 18.70 -12.41
CA MET A 1 7.73 17.65 -11.59
C MET A 1 8.07 16.28 -12.14
N ALA A 2 8.68 15.40 -11.35
CA ALA A 2 9.04 14.05 -11.80
C ALA A 2 7.85 13.09 -12.02
N ARG A 3 6.60 13.52 -11.85
CA ARG A 3 5.37 12.71 -11.96
C ARG A 3 4.22 13.56 -12.43
N SER A 4 4.29 14.00 -13.67
CA SER A 4 3.29 14.89 -14.25
C SER A 4 2.16 14.17 -15.01
N SER A 5 2.22 12.85 -15.18
CA SER A 5 1.24 12.10 -15.95
C SER A 5 0.97 10.73 -15.31
N LEU A 6 -0.01 10.68 -14.43
CA LEU A 6 -0.49 9.45 -13.79
C LEU A 6 -2.00 9.36 -13.98
N PHE A 7 -2.47 8.17 -14.38
CA PHE A 7 -3.90 7.89 -14.38
C PHE A 7 -4.44 7.76 -12.95
N GLU A 8 -5.71 8.10 -12.76
CA GLU A 8 -6.41 7.83 -11.51
C GLU A 8 -6.48 6.31 -11.28
N PRO A 9 -6.09 5.83 -10.07
CA PRO A 9 -5.88 4.40 -9.83
C PRO A 9 -7.12 3.53 -10.07
N LEU A 10 -8.30 3.92 -9.59
CA LEU A 10 -9.51 3.10 -9.74
C LEU A 10 -9.95 2.99 -11.20
N THR A 11 -9.83 4.08 -11.96
CA THR A 11 -10.14 4.09 -13.39
C THR A 11 -9.19 3.17 -14.15
N LEU A 12 -7.88 3.24 -13.88
CA LEU A 12 -6.89 2.36 -14.50
C LEU A 12 -7.12 0.90 -14.13
N LEU A 13 -7.33 0.61 -12.84
CA LEU A 13 -7.54 -0.76 -12.38
C LEU A 13 -8.84 -1.37 -12.88
N SER A 14 -9.87 -0.56 -13.13
CA SER A 14 -11.11 -1.04 -13.78
C SER A 14 -10.85 -1.49 -15.22
N ALA A 15 -10.00 -0.80 -15.98
CA ALA A 15 -9.57 -1.24 -17.29
C ALA A 15 -8.71 -2.53 -17.21
N LEU A 16 -7.80 -2.61 -16.24
CA LEU A 16 -6.97 -3.79 -16.04
C LEU A 16 -7.77 -5.00 -15.54
N ALA A 17 -8.88 -4.79 -14.84
CA ALA A 17 -9.75 -5.85 -14.35
C ALA A 17 -10.32 -6.71 -15.49
N VAL A 18 -10.67 -6.09 -16.62
CA VAL A 18 -11.30 -6.78 -17.76
C VAL A 18 -10.30 -7.42 -18.73
N VAL A 19 -9.02 -7.09 -18.62
CA VAL A 19 -7.93 -7.67 -19.45
C VAL A 19 -7.00 -8.60 -18.66
N SER A 20 -7.30 -8.85 -17.39
CA SER A 20 -6.54 -9.75 -16.53
C SER A 20 -7.49 -10.69 -15.77
N GLU A 21 -7.02 -11.90 -15.44
CA GLU A 21 -7.86 -12.93 -14.84
C GLU A 21 -7.51 -13.28 -13.39
N ARG A 22 -6.26 -13.10 -12.98
CA ARG A 22 -5.76 -13.64 -11.70
C ARG A 22 -5.12 -12.59 -10.78
N ILE A 23 -4.44 -11.60 -11.34
CA ILE A 23 -3.70 -10.61 -10.56
C ILE A 23 -4.63 -9.77 -9.68
N GLY A 24 -4.22 -9.55 -8.43
CA GLY A 24 -4.91 -8.64 -7.51
C GLY A 24 -4.75 -7.17 -7.92
N LEU A 25 -5.77 -6.37 -7.68
CA LEU A 25 -5.89 -4.99 -8.12
C LEU A 25 -6.09 -4.07 -6.91
N ILE A 26 -5.00 -3.46 -6.43
CA ILE A 26 -5.02 -2.64 -5.22
C ILE A 26 -4.87 -1.17 -5.58
N ALA A 27 -5.92 -0.38 -5.33
CA ALA A 27 -5.92 1.06 -5.55
C ALA A 27 -5.64 1.83 -4.26
N THR A 28 -4.85 2.91 -4.35
CA THR A 28 -4.68 3.87 -3.26
C THR A 28 -5.78 4.91 -3.33
N VAL A 29 -6.56 5.03 -2.25
CA VAL A 29 -7.58 6.08 -2.09
C VAL A 29 -7.48 6.66 -0.68
N THR A 30 -7.32 7.99 -0.61
CA THR A 30 -7.19 8.71 0.66
C THR A 30 -8.52 8.80 1.40
N THR A 31 -8.44 8.74 2.73
CA THR A 31 -9.57 8.98 3.63
C THR A 31 -9.80 10.46 3.90
N SER A 32 -8.83 11.33 3.61
CA SER A 32 -8.88 12.75 3.94
C SER A 32 -9.91 13.51 3.10
N TYR A 33 -10.01 13.20 1.80
CA TYR A 33 -10.79 13.99 0.83
C TYR A 33 -11.79 13.14 0.03
N ASN A 34 -12.26 12.04 0.63
CA ASN A 34 -13.27 11.17 0.03
C ASN A 34 -14.44 10.95 0.98
N GLU A 35 -15.62 10.71 0.38
CA GLU A 35 -16.83 10.32 1.10
C GLU A 35 -16.94 8.80 1.17
N PRO A 36 -17.28 8.22 2.34
CA PRO A 36 -17.27 6.78 2.54
C PRO A 36 -18.24 6.03 1.61
N TYR A 37 -19.42 6.59 1.29
CA TYR A 37 -20.35 5.97 0.35
C TYR A 37 -19.75 5.82 -1.06
N HIS A 38 -19.03 6.85 -1.53
CA HIS A 38 -18.33 6.78 -2.84
C HIS A 38 -17.19 5.77 -2.83
N VAL A 39 -16.40 5.73 -1.76
CA VAL A 39 -15.31 4.75 -1.60
C VAL A 39 -15.88 3.33 -1.60
N ALA A 40 -16.89 3.07 -0.76
CA ALA A 40 -17.53 1.76 -0.66
C ALA A 40 -18.06 1.28 -2.03
N ARG A 41 -18.78 2.15 -2.74
CA ARG A 41 -19.40 1.83 -4.03
C ARG A 41 -18.35 1.55 -5.12
N LYS A 42 -17.30 2.37 -5.20
CA LYS A 42 -16.25 2.22 -6.21
C LYS A 42 -15.47 0.92 -6.03
N PHE A 43 -15.06 0.60 -4.79
CA PHE A 43 -14.32 -0.64 -4.52
C PHE A 43 -15.20 -1.89 -4.65
N ALA A 44 -16.46 -1.85 -4.24
CA ALA A 44 -17.38 -2.96 -4.49
C ALA A 44 -17.59 -3.19 -5.99
N SER A 45 -17.71 -2.11 -6.79
CA SER A 45 -17.80 -2.21 -8.24
C SER A 45 -16.55 -2.82 -8.87
N LEU A 46 -15.35 -2.39 -8.44
CA LEU A 46 -14.09 -2.97 -8.91
C LEU A 46 -13.99 -4.45 -8.51
N ASP A 47 -14.46 -4.82 -7.32
CA ASP A 47 -14.44 -6.21 -6.87
C ASP A 47 -15.35 -7.10 -7.73
N HIS A 48 -16.55 -6.63 -8.06
CA HIS A 48 -17.44 -7.34 -9.00
C HIS A 48 -16.83 -7.45 -10.42
N LEU A 49 -16.32 -6.34 -10.97
CA LEU A 49 -15.71 -6.32 -12.31
C LEU A 49 -14.50 -7.25 -12.41
N SER A 50 -13.74 -7.38 -11.35
CA SER A 50 -12.54 -8.23 -11.29
C SER A 50 -12.82 -9.67 -10.83
N GLY A 51 -14.05 -10.01 -10.47
CA GLY A 51 -14.37 -11.34 -9.92
C GLY A 51 -13.73 -11.60 -8.54
N GLY A 52 -13.62 -10.57 -7.69
CA GLY A 52 -13.12 -10.72 -6.33
C GLY A 52 -11.62 -10.45 -6.18
N ARG A 53 -11.05 -9.52 -6.96
CA ARG A 53 -9.61 -9.24 -6.91
C ARG A 53 -9.24 -7.83 -6.44
N ALA A 54 -10.22 -7.05 -5.96
CA ALA A 54 -10.00 -5.68 -5.52
C ALA A 54 -9.40 -5.60 -4.10
N GLY A 55 -8.54 -4.59 -3.92
CA GLY A 55 -8.04 -4.17 -2.61
C GLY A 55 -7.95 -2.65 -2.52
N TRP A 56 -8.13 -2.13 -1.33
CA TRP A 56 -8.06 -0.72 -1.01
C TRP A 56 -6.85 -0.40 -0.15
N ASN A 57 -5.86 0.31 -0.71
CA ASN A 57 -4.79 0.90 0.07
C ASN A 57 -5.28 2.21 0.69
N LEU A 58 -5.67 2.12 1.95
CA LEU A 58 -6.16 3.22 2.77
C LEU A 58 -4.98 4.09 3.22
N VAL A 59 -4.99 5.35 2.83
CA VAL A 59 -3.99 6.35 3.24
C VAL A 59 -4.67 7.59 3.81
N THR A 60 -3.93 8.37 4.59
CA THR A 60 -4.44 9.58 5.27
C THR A 60 -3.96 10.87 4.62
N SER A 61 -3.36 10.82 3.43
CA SER A 61 -2.63 11.92 2.77
C SER A 61 -1.57 12.57 3.68
N ASP A 62 -0.52 13.10 3.11
CA ASP A 62 0.57 13.74 3.86
C ASP A 62 1.02 15.07 3.24
N ALA A 63 0.61 15.36 2.02
CA ALA A 63 0.94 16.59 1.32
C ALA A 63 0.00 17.73 1.75
N ALA A 64 0.56 18.76 2.36
CA ALA A 64 -0.22 19.88 2.91
C ALA A 64 -0.99 20.65 1.82
N ASP A 65 -0.42 20.73 0.62
CA ASP A 65 -0.98 21.42 -0.55
C ASP A 65 -2.14 20.65 -1.22
N GLU A 66 -2.31 19.37 -0.89
CA GLU A 66 -3.43 18.56 -1.40
C GLU A 66 -4.79 19.17 -1.01
N ALA A 67 -4.88 19.73 0.19
CA ALA A 67 -6.09 20.36 0.74
C ALA A 67 -6.68 21.43 -0.18
N LEU A 68 -5.82 22.19 -0.85
CA LEU A 68 -6.21 23.28 -1.76
C LEU A 68 -7.01 22.81 -2.98
N ASN A 69 -6.91 21.54 -3.34
CA ASN A 69 -7.72 20.94 -4.41
C ASN A 69 -9.09 20.46 -3.94
N PHE A 70 -9.40 20.56 -2.63
CA PHE A 70 -10.62 20.03 -2.01
C PHE A 70 -11.35 21.07 -1.14
N ASN A 71 -11.38 22.33 -1.58
CA ASN A 71 -12.07 23.46 -0.93
C ASN A 71 -11.63 23.69 0.53
N ARG A 72 -10.35 23.49 0.85
CA ARG A 72 -9.79 23.70 2.19
C ARG A 72 -8.53 24.53 2.10
N ASP A 73 -8.39 25.49 3.00
CA ASP A 73 -7.20 26.34 3.09
C ASP A 73 -6.02 25.64 3.78
N ALA A 74 -6.31 24.59 4.56
CA ALA A 74 -5.30 23.83 5.27
C ALA A 74 -5.65 22.34 5.37
N HIS A 75 -4.61 21.51 5.44
CA HIS A 75 -4.76 20.07 5.65
C HIS A 75 -5.24 19.76 7.09
N TYR A 76 -5.89 18.62 7.27
CA TYR A 76 -6.24 18.10 8.58
C TYR A 76 -4.98 17.87 9.43
N VAL A 77 -5.02 18.17 10.73
CA VAL A 77 -3.95 17.83 11.65
C VAL A 77 -3.80 16.32 11.79
N HIS A 78 -2.60 15.86 12.13
CA HIS A 78 -2.25 14.44 12.12
C HIS A 78 -3.24 13.54 12.90
N ALA A 79 -3.60 13.94 14.13
CA ALA A 79 -4.52 13.16 14.96
C ALA A 79 -5.94 13.06 14.35
N GLU A 80 -6.43 14.16 13.79
CA GLU A 80 -7.74 14.22 13.13
C GLU A 80 -7.78 13.35 11.89
N ARG A 81 -6.68 13.31 11.10
CA ARG A 81 -6.59 12.44 9.92
C ARG A 81 -6.79 10.97 10.26
N TYR A 82 -6.18 10.49 11.35
CA TYR A 82 -6.33 9.10 11.77
C TYR A 82 -7.68 8.80 12.41
N ALA A 83 -8.27 9.75 13.16
CA ALA A 83 -9.63 9.62 13.69
C ALA A 83 -10.65 9.52 12.54
N ARG A 84 -10.56 10.42 11.57
CA ARG A 84 -11.39 10.39 10.34
C ARG A 84 -11.17 9.10 9.53
N ALA A 85 -9.93 8.64 9.39
CA ALA A 85 -9.62 7.41 8.66
C ALA A 85 -10.25 6.18 9.30
N ARG A 86 -10.19 6.07 10.64
CA ARG A 86 -10.82 4.97 11.36
C ARG A 86 -12.33 4.97 11.15
N GLU A 87 -12.99 6.12 11.31
CA GLU A 87 -14.42 6.25 11.12
C GLU A 87 -14.84 5.96 9.68
N LEU A 88 -14.12 6.50 8.68
CA LEU A 88 -14.37 6.22 7.26
C LEU A 88 -14.27 4.72 6.96
N GLN A 89 -13.23 4.06 7.46
CA GLN A 89 -13.04 2.62 7.28
C GLN A 89 -14.21 1.82 7.89
N GLN A 90 -14.65 2.16 9.09
CA GLN A 90 -15.78 1.51 9.74
C GLN A 90 -17.08 1.65 8.93
N VAL A 91 -17.34 2.85 8.39
CA VAL A 91 -18.52 3.12 7.54
C VAL A 91 -18.43 2.35 6.24
N VAL A 92 -17.28 2.36 5.56
CA VAL A 92 -17.06 1.63 4.30
C VAL A 92 -17.26 0.13 4.49
N ALA A 93 -16.66 -0.44 5.53
CA ALA A 93 -16.82 -1.86 5.85
C ALA A 93 -18.29 -2.21 6.18
N GLY A 94 -19.00 -1.29 6.87
CA GLY A 94 -20.45 -1.45 7.14
C GLY A 94 -21.31 -1.43 5.90
N LEU A 95 -20.99 -0.55 4.97
CA LEU A 95 -21.69 -0.45 3.69
C LEU A 95 -21.46 -1.68 2.80
N TRP A 96 -20.29 -2.29 2.83
CA TRP A 96 -20.00 -3.53 2.08
C TRP A 96 -20.82 -4.72 2.59
N ASP A 97 -21.26 -4.70 3.83
CA ASP A 97 -22.11 -5.72 4.44
C ASP A 97 -23.62 -5.39 4.34
N SER A 98 -24.03 -4.37 3.55
CA SER A 98 -25.43 -3.95 3.42
C SER A 98 -26.38 -5.03 2.91
N TRP A 99 -25.89 -6.10 2.32
CA TRP A 99 -26.68 -7.20 1.76
C TRP A 99 -26.14 -8.54 2.22
N ASP A 100 -27.01 -9.50 2.47
CA ASP A 100 -26.58 -10.88 2.62
C ASP A 100 -26.11 -11.46 1.29
N ASP A 101 -25.30 -12.52 1.33
CA ASP A 101 -24.70 -13.11 0.13
C ASP A 101 -25.75 -13.61 -0.88
N ASP A 102 -26.90 -14.06 -0.40
CA ASP A 102 -28.03 -14.62 -1.16
C ASP A 102 -29.23 -13.67 -1.25
N ALA A 103 -29.01 -12.37 -0.97
CA ALA A 103 -30.07 -11.36 -1.03
C ALA A 103 -30.65 -11.16 -2.45
N PHE A 104 -29.86 -11.33 -3.49
CA PHE A 104 -30.25 -11.11 -4.89
C PHE A 104 -30.71 -12.41 -5.55
N ILE A 105 -32.02 -12.61 -5.56
CA ILE A 105 -32.70 -13.84 -6.04
C ILE A 105 -32.78 -13.87 -7.57
N ALA A 106 -33.01 -12.71 -8.21
CA ALA A 106 -33.15 -12.54 -9.66
C ALA A 106 -34.17 -13.51 -10.33
N ASP A 107 -35.27 -13.82 -9.62
CA ASP A 107 -36.36 -14.65 -10.15
C ASP A 107 -37.25 -13.86 -11.09
N LYS A 108 -37.05 -14.07 -12.39
CA LYS A 108 -37.81 -13.39 -13.45
C LYS A 108 -39.26 -13.84 -13.49
N ALA A 109 -39.60 -15.09 -13.13
CA ALA A 109 -40.91 -15.64 -13.19
C ALA A 109 -41.79 -15.03 -12.08
N ALA A 110 -41.24 -14.87 -10.88
CA ALA A 110 -41.91 -14.23 -9.76
C ALA A 110 -41.84 -12.69 -9.78
N GLY A 111 -41.02 -12.11 -10.69
CA GLY A 111 -40.73 -10.68 -10.72
C GLY A 111 -39.94 -10.21 -9.51
N LEU A 112 -39.20 -11.11 -8.85
CA LEU A 112 -38.48 -10.86 -7.61
C LEU A 112 -36.99 -10.70 -7.89
N HIS A 113 -36.47 -9.46 -7.72
CA HIS A 113 -35.06 -9.17 -7.94
C HIS A 113 -34.23 -9.47 -6.69
N HIS A 114 -34.68 -9.06 -5.51
CA HIS A 114 -33.98 -9.29 -4.24
C HIS A 114 -34.98 -9.48 -3.10
N ASP A 115 -34.54 -10.07 -2.01
CA ASP A 115 -35.30 -10.18 -0.75
C ASP A 115 -35.04 -8.92 0.11
N PRO A 116 -36.04 -8.05 0.33
CA PRO A 116 -35.88 -6.86 1.16
C PRO A 116 -35.52 -7.15 2.62
N ALA A 117 -35.83 -8.33 3.15
CA ALA A 117 -35.47 -8.73 4.50
C ALA A 117 -33.95 -8.98 4.68
N ARG A 118 -33.24 -9.12 3.58
CA ARG A 118 -31.79 -9.35 3.53
C ARG A 118 -30.99 -8.09 3.19
N ALA A 119 -31.65 -6.93 3.25
CA ALA A 119 -31.04 -5.61 3.11
C ALA A 119 -30.87 -4.97 4.48
N HIS A 120 -29.66 -4.51 4.78
CA HIS A 120 -29.31 -3.93 6.07
C HIS A 120 -28.96 -2.45 5.93
N VAL A 121 -29.70 -1.59 6.63
CA VAL A 121 -29.43 -0.16 6.70
C VAL A 121 -28.36 0.07 7.77
N LEU A 122 -27.25 0.71 7.40
CA LEU A 122 -26.14 0.97 8.32
C LEU A 122 -26.49 2.05 9.37
N ASP A 123 -27.17 3.11 8.95
CA ASP A 123 -27.59 4.30 9.73
C ASP A 123 -26.48 4.85 10.64
N HIS A 124 -25.27 4.96 10.11
CA HIS A 124 -24.10 5.46 10.83
C HIS A 124 -24.24 6.95 11.17
N ARG A 125 -23.99 7.30 12.42
CA ARG A 125 -23.92 8.69 12.92
C ARG A 125 -22.69 8.84 13.80
N GLY A 126 -21.62 9.40 13.22
CA GLY A 126 -20.35 9.59 13.89
C GLY A 126 -19.91 11.05 13.95
N THR A 127 -18.68 11.25 14.35
CA THR A 127 -18.08 12.59 14.48
C THR A 127 -17.79 13.21 13.12
N HIS A 128 -17.36 12.41 12.16
CA HIS A 128 -16.92 12.89 10.84
C HIS A 128 -17.92 12.57 9.74
N PHE A 129 -18.79 11.57 9.93
CA PHE A 129 -19.68 11.09 8.87
C PHE A 129 -21.08 10.77 9.39
N GLN A 130 -22.06 11.01 8.51
CA GLN A 130 -23.43 10.54 8.69
C GLN A 130 -23.87 9.83 7.40
N VAL A 131 -24.05 8.52 7.46
CA VAL A 131 -24.29 7.70 6.28
C VAL A 131 -25.37 6.67 6.56
N ARG A 132 -26.52 6.82 5.89
CA ARG A 132 -27.66 5.93 6.10
C ARG A 132 -27.41 4.53 5.49
N GLY A 133 -26.95 4.44 4.25
CA GLY A 133 -26.98 3.18 3.50
C GLY A 133 -28.43 2.80 3.10
N PRO A 134 -28.68 1.57 2.62
CA PRO A 134 -27.70 0.56 2.27
C PRO A 134 -26.85 0.95 1.06
N LEU A 135 -25.78 0.23 0.80
CA LEU A 135 -25.04 0.35 -0.46
C LEU A 135 -25.91 -0.22 -1.60
N ASN A 136 -25.90 0.43 -2.77
CA ASN A 136 -26.76 0.06 -3.90
C ASN A 136 -26.10 -0.93 -4.89
N ILE A 137 -25.35 -1.89 -4.35
CA ILE A 137 -24.71 -2.99 -5.10
C ILE A 137 -24.69 -4.23 -4.21
N ALA A 138 -24.80 -5.42 -4.79
CA ALA A 138 -24.71 -6.68 -4.07
C ALA A 138 -23.41 -6.80 -3.28
N ARG A 139 -23.40 -7.62 -2.24
CA ARG A 139 -22.20 -7.91 -1.47
C ARG A 139 -21.10 -8.43 -2.42
N ALA A 140 -19.90 -7.90 -2.25
CA ALA A 140 -18.76 -8.18 -3.11
C ALA A 140 -18.36 -9.67 -3.07
N PRO A 141 -17.79 -10.26 -4.15
CA PRO A 141 -17.37 -11.66 -4.18
C PRO A 141 -16.47 -12.06 -3.02
N GLN A 142 -15.56 -11.19 -2.60
CA GLN A 142 -14.69 -11.38 -1.44
C GLN A 142 -15.38 -11.10 -0.08
N GLY A 143 -16.67 -10.75 -0.07
CA GLY A 143 -17.35 -10.16 1.08
C GLY A 143 -16.98 -8.69 1.23
N GLN A 144 -15.72 -8.40 1.43
CA GLN A 144 -15.14 -7.06 1.47
C GLN A 144 -13.83 -7.05 0.68
N PRO A 145 -13.56 -6.03 -0.16
CA PRO A 145 -12.24 -5.80 -0.75
C PRO A 145 -11.12 -5.84 0.28
N VAL A 146 -9.95 -6.36 -0.10
CA VAL A 146 -8.81 -6.49 0.82
C VAL A 146 -8.35 -5.11 1.30
N LEU A 147 -8.20 -4.93 2.61
CA LEU A 147 -7.78 -3.66 3.19
C LEU A 147 -6.26 -3.62 3.36
N VAL A 148 -5.62 -2.67 2.67
CA VAL A 148 -4.17 -2.44 2.68
C VAL A 148 -3.88 -1.11 3.35
N GLN A 149 -2.78 -1.00 4.07
CA GLN A 149 -2.30 0.25 4.67
C GLN A 149 -0.78 0.38 4.52
N ALA A 150 -0.27 1.62 4.63
CA ALA A 150 1.15 1.94 4.47
C ALA A 150 1.72 2.77 5.65
N GLY A 151 1.09 2.76 6.82
CA GLY A 151 1.47 3.58 7.95
C GLY A 151 2.56 2.95 8.83
N SER A 152 3.66 3.66 9.06
CA SER A 152 4.73 3.24 9.98
C SER A 152 4.75 4.03 11.30
N SER A 153 3.98 5.11 11.42
CA SER A 153 3.82 5.88 12.66
C SER A 153 3.04 5.09 13.72
N GLU A 154 3.15 5.48 14.99
CA GLU A 154 2.41 4.81 16.06
C GLU A 154 0.89 4.74 15.80
N PRO A 155 0.19 5.86 15.45
CA PRO A 155 -1.22 5.79 15.09
C PRO A 155 -1.49 4.93 13.84
N GLY A 156 -0.56 4.94 12.87
CA GLY A 156 -0.65 4.12 11.66
C GLY A 156 -0.56 2.63 11.95
N ARG A 157 0.37 2.21 12.80
CA ARG A 157 0.50 0.80 13.25
C ARG A 157 -0.70 0.35 14.07
N ALA A 158 -1.23 1.22 14.96
CA ALA A 158 -2.43 0.93 15.74
C ALA A 158 -3.64 0.70 14.81
N LEU A 159 -3.89 1.60 13.86
CA LEU A 159 -4.98 1.46 12.90
C LEU A 159 -4.78 0.22 11.99
N ALA A 160 -3.55 -0.06 11.58
CA ALA A 160 -3.23 -1.24 10.78
C ALA A 160 -3.48 -2.55 11.54
N ALA A 161 -3.07 -2.64 12.80
CA ALA A 161 -3.34 -3.80 13.64
C ALA A 161 -4.82 -4.04 13.87
N GLU A 162 -5.61 -2.96 13.98
CA GLU A 162 -7.07 -3.02 14.12
C GLU A 162 -7.76 -3.50 12.84
N THR A 163 -7.35 -3.00 11.67
CA THR A 163 -8.17 -3.05 10.45
C THR A 163 -7.49 -3.65 9.22
N ALA A 164 -6.17 -3.50 9.05
CA ALA A 164 -5.49 -3.89 7.82
C ALA A 164 -5.30 -5.40 7.68
N GLU A 165 -5.31 -5.87 6.45
CA GLU A 165 -5.02 -7.26 6.07
C GLU A 165 -3.68 -7.38 5.36
N VAL A 166 -3.21 -6.26 4.79
CA VAL A 166 -1.86 -6.13 4.21
C VAL A 166 -1.27 -4.80 4.67
N VAL A 167 0.00 -4.82 5.06
CA VAL A 167 0.74 -3.59 5.38
C VAL A 167 1.97 -3.49 4.50
N PHE A 168 2.03 -2.41 3.73
CA PHE A 168 3.22 -1.98 3.03
C PHE A 168 4.09 -1.11 3.93
N THR A 169 5.39 -1.38 3.99
CA THR A 169 6.32 -0.63 4.84
C THR A 169 7.66 -0.37 4.15
N ALA A 170 8.35 0.69 4.55
CA ALA A 170 9.71 0.98 4.13
C ALA A 170 10.68 0.60 5.26
N GLN A 171 11.49 -0.42 5.03
CA GLN A 171 12.51 -0.89 5.96
C GLN A 171 13.87 -0.89 5.25
N SER A 172 14.92 -0.39 5.90
CA SER A 172 16.25 -0.25 5.30
C SER A 172 17.18 -1.43 5.60
N SER A 173 16.79 -2.32 6.52
CA SER A 173 17.60 -3.49 6.90
C SER A 173 16.71 -4.61 7.44
N LEU A 174 17.24 -5.83 7.41
CA LEU A 174 16.60 -7.02 7.97
C LEU A 174 16.23 -6.82 9.45
N ALA A 175 17.13 -6.32 10.27
CA ALA A 175 16.88 -6.11 11.70
C ALA A 175 15.73 -5.13 11.97
N LYS A 176 15.64 -4.02 11.21
CA LYS A 176 14.52 -3.07 11.30
C LYS A 176 13.21 -3.70 10.84
N ALA A 177 13.25 -4.48 9.78
CA ALA A 177 12.09 -5.20 9.26
C ALA A 177 11.57 -6.22 10.28
N GLN A 178 12.45 -6.98 10.93
CA GLN A 178 12.10 -7.91 12.01
C GLN A 178 11.44 -7.20 13.20
N ALA A 179 12.02 -6.08 13.65
CA ALA A 179 11.45 -5.30 14.75
C ALA A 179 10.05 -4.75 14.39
N PHE A 180 9.87 -4.21 13.19
CA PHE A 180 8.58 -3.75 12.71
C PHE A 180 7.55 -4.88 12.58
N TYR A 181 7.96 -6.02 12.02
CA TYR A 181 7.12 -7.21 11.86
C TYR A 181 6.65 -7.74 13.23
N ALA A 182 7.57 -7.89 14.17
CA ALA A 182 7.27 -8.37 15.51
C ALA A 182 6.31 -7.43 16.27
N ASP A 183 6.56 -6.10 16.22
CA ASP A 183 5.70 -5.09 16.83
C ASP A 183 4.29 -5.14 16.24
N LEU A 184 4.16 -5.09 14.91
CA LEU A 184 2.86 -5.04 14.26
C LEU A 184 2.06 -6.33 14.49
N LYS A 185 2.69 -7.49 14.35
CA LYS A 185 2.06 -8.80 14.61
C LYS A 185 1.67 -9.00 16.07
N GLY A 186 2.46 -8.45 17.01
CA GLY A 186 2.18 -8.50 18.44
C GLY A 186 0.97 -7.65 18.87
N ARG A 187 0.59 -6.65 18.07
CA ARG A 187 -0.58 -5.81 18.35
C ARG A 187 -1.91 -6.47 18.00
N LEU A 188 -1.92 -7.50 17.14
CA LEU A 188 -3.14 -8.13 16.65
C LEU A 188 -3.98 -8.76 17.77
N ASP A 189 -3.33 -9.30 18.80
CA ASP A 189 -3.98 -9.93 19.95
C ASP A 189 -4.93 -8.97 20.69
N GLN A 190 -4.61 -7.66 20.71
CA GLN A 190 -5.45 -6.62 21.32
C GLN A 190 -6.81 -6.47 20.60
N PHE A 191 -6.89 -6.91 19.36
CA PHE A 191 -8.08 -6.84 18.52
C PHE A 191 -8.69 -8.23 18.25
N GLY A 192 -8.21 -9.27 18.95
CA GLY A 192 -8.68 -10.65 18.77
C GLY A 192 -8.40 -11.20 17.37
N ARG A 193 -7.35 -10.71 16.70
CA ARG A 193 -7.01 -11.10 15.33
C ARG A 193 -5.84 -12.09 15.32
N PRO A 194 -5.95 -13.21 14.58
CA PRO A 194 -4.84 -14.15 14.45
C PRO A 194 -3.68 -13.53 13.65
N ARG A 195 -2.46 -14.03 13.89
CA ARG A 195 -1.22 -13.48 13.28
C ARG A 195 -1.23 -13.52 11.75
N ASP A 196 -1.88 -14.48 11.15
CA ASP A 196 -2.01 -14.68 9.70
C ASP A 196 -3.07 -13.79 9.03
N ALA A 197 -3.94 -13.13 9.82
CA ALA A 197 -4.92 -12.17 9.32
C ALA A 197 -4.32 -10.87 8.77
N LEU A 198 -3.00 -10.67 8.95
CA LEU A 198 -2.29 -9.50 8.43
C LEU A 198 -0.98 -9.94 7.78
N LYS A 199 -0.73 -9.50 6.55
CA LYS A 199 0.50 -9.74 5.80
C LYS A 199 1.36 -8.47 5.79
N VAL A 200 2.64 -8.59 6.12
CA VAL A 200 3.61 -7.48 6.09
C VAL A 200 4.45 -7.60 4.83
N LEU A 201 4.38 -6.58 3.97
CA LEU A 201 5.06 -6.52 2.67
C LEU A 201 6.04 -5.34 2.64
N PRO A 202 7.30 -5.52 3.06
CA PRO A 202 8.32 -4.49 2.88
C PRO A 202 8.51 -4.16 1.39
N GLY A 203 8.72 -2.88 1.08
CA GLY A 203 9.10 -2.44 -0.24
C GLY A 203 10.56 -2.80 -0.52
N VAL A 204 10.83 -3.41 -1.67
CA VAL A 204 12.17 -3.72 -2.16
C VAL A 204 12.37 -3.14 -3.55
N PHE A 205 13.47 -2.39 -3.73
CA PHE A 205 13.84 -1.84 -5.02
C PHE A 205 14.82 -2.81 -5.69
N ILE A 206 14.46 -3.34 -6.86
CA ILE A 206 15.20 -4.42 -7.51
C ILE A 206 15.79 -3.97 -8.85
N VAL A 207 17.10 -4.23 -9.03
CA VAL A 207 17.80 -4.12 -10.32
C VAL A 207 18.48 -5.44 -10.62
N VAL A 208 18.07 -6.09 -11.70
CA VAL A 208 18.55 -7.42 -12.10
C VAL A 208 19.66 -7.32 -13.15
N GLY A 209 20.75 -8.04 -12.95
CA GLY A 209 21.80 -8.26 -13.95
C GLY A 209 22.19 -9.74 -14.01
N GLN A 210 22.82 -10.15 -15.11
CA GLN A 210 23.36 -11.51 -15.28
C GLN A 210 24.62 -11.72 -14.42
N SER A 211 25.30 -10.63 -14.08
CA SER A 211 26.41 -10.58 -13.12
C SER A 211 26.20 -9.44 -12.12
N GLN A 212 26.95 -9.47 -11.02
CA GLN A 212 26.94 -8.37 -10.04
C GLN A 212 27.42 -7.06 -10.66
N ALA A 213 28.43 -7.13 -11.54
CA ALA A 213 28.96 -5.96 -12.22
C ALA A 213 27.93 -5.32 -13.16
N GLU A 214 27.23 -6.13 -13.97
CA GLU A 214 26.17 -5.65 -14.85
C GLU A 214 25.01 -5.02 -14.07
N ALA A 215 24.57 -5.65 -12.98
CA ALA A 215 23.52 -5.09 -12.16
C ALA A 215 23.91 -3.72 -11.56
N GLN A 216 25.14 -3.60 -11.11
CA GLN A 216 25.69 -2.37 -10.57
C GLN A 216 25.80 -1.28 -11.64
N GLU A 217 26.31 -1.62 -12.83
CA GLU A 217 26.37 -0.70 -13.96
C GLU A 217 24.98 -0.18 -14.36
N LYS A 218 23.98 -1.08 -14.48
CA LYS A 218 22.60 -0.67 -14.73
C LYS A 218 22.08 0.28 -13.66
N PHE A 219 22.34 -0.01 -12.39
CA PHE A 219 21.92 0.87 -11.29
C PHE A 219 22.57 2.25 -11.40
N GLU A 220 23.87 2.34 -11.68
CA GLU A 220 24.58 3.60 -11.84
C GLU A 220 24.05 4.40 -13.03
N GLN A 221 23.79 3.75 -14.18
CA GLN A 221 23.13 4.40 -15.31
C GLN A 221 21.79 5.04 -14.95
N PHE A 222 20.95 4.36 -14.13
CA PHE A 222 19.71 4.96 -13.65
C PHE A 222 19.94 6.12 -12.69
N GLN A 223 20.96 6.06 -11.85
CA GLN A 223 21.31 7.16 -10.95
C GLN A 223 21.79 8.38 -11.72
N ASP A 224 22.53 8.19 -12.81
CA ASP A 224 23.04 9.28 -13.65
C ASP A 224 21.96 10.00 -14.46
N LEU A 225 20.80 9.35 -14.68
CA LEU A 225 19.62 9.99 -15.28
C LEU A 225 18.91 10.94 -14.32
N VAL A 226 19.24 10.91 -13.02
CA VAL A 226 18.64 11.80 -12.02
C VAL A 226 19.40 13.12 -12.00
N GLU A 227 18.79 14.14 -12.57
CA GLU A 227 19.30 15.51 -12.48
C GLU A 227 19.46 15.92 -11.01
N PRO A 228 20.64 16.39 -10.56
CA PRO A 228 20.90 16.69 -9.15
C PRO A 228 19.83 17.61 -8.52
N ALA A 229 19.43 18.67 -9.23
CA ALA A 229 18.41 19.60 -8.75
C ALA A 229 17.05 18.92 -8.51
N VAL A 230 16.68 17.96 -9.37
CA VAL A 230 15.44 17.16 -9.22
C VAL A 230 15.53 16.21 -8.02
N GLY A 231 16.70 15.57 -7.83
CA GLY A 231 16.96 14.72 -6.67
C GLY A 231 16.87 15.49 -5.36
N ILE A 232 17.47 16.67 -5.28
CA ILE A 232 17.45 17.55 -4.11
C ILE A 232 16.01 18.06 -3.85
N ALA A 233 15.28 18.47 -4.86
CA ALA A 233 13.89 18.92 -4.71
C ALA A 233 12.97 17.77 -4.21
N LEU A 234 13.20 16.54 -4.67
CA LEU A 234 12.49 15.37 -4.16
C LEU A 234 12.86 15.08 -2.70
N LEU A 235 14.14 15.14 -2.34
CA LEU A 235 14.62 14.98 -0.97
C LEU A 235 14.00 16.03 -0.06
N SER A 236 14.06 17.32 -0.43
CA SER A 236 13.43 18.43 0.30
C SER A 236 11.96 18.14 0.61
N ARG A 237 11.18 17.74 -0.41
CA ARG A 237 9.77 17.39 -0.25
C ARG A 237 9.57 16.22 0.73
N MET A 238 10.39 15.18 0.65
CA MET A 238 10.30 13.99 1.51
C MET A 238 10.78 14.26 2.94
N LEU A 239 11.54 15.33 3.16
CA LEU A 239 11.94 15.83 4.46
C LEU A 239 10.94 16.85 5.07
N GLY A 240 9.70 16.86 4.59
CA GLY A 240 8.64 17.75 5.08
C GLY A 240 8.68 19.15 4.47
N ASN A 241 9.13 19.27 3.23
CA ASN A 241 9.37 20.52 2.50
C ASN A 241 10.48 21.39 3.12
N PHE A 242 11.47 20.76 3.77
CA PHE A 242 12.64 21.47 4.28
C PHE A 242 13.45 22.03 3.10
N ASP A 243 13.73 23.31 3.11
CA ASP A 243 14.47 23.98 2.04
C ASP A 243 15.96 23.63 2.10
N LEU A 244 16.38 22.78 1.17
CA LEU A 244 17.79 22.38 1.00
C LEU A 244 18.56 23.31 0.05
N SER A 245 17.93 24.30 -0.58
CA SER A 245 18.60 25.21 -1.54
C SER A 245 19.64 26.13 -0.89
N ALA A 246 19.51 26.36 0.41
CA ALA A 246 20.45 27.14 1.20
C ALA A 246 21.76 26.41 1.56
N TYR A 247 21.86 25.11 1.24
CA TYR A 247 23.00 24.26 1.62
C TYR A 247 23.79 23.79 0.39
N PRO A 248 25.12 23.63 0.50
CA PRO A 248 25.93 23.14 -0.60
C PRO A 248 25.48 21.72 -1.01
N PRO A 249 25.21 21.46 -2.31
CA PRO A 249 24.81 20.12 -2.78
C PRO A 249 25.78 19.00 -2.42
N ASP A 250 27.09 19.31 -2.39
CA ASP A 250 28.15 18.37 -2.04
C ASP A 250 28.41 18.30 -0.52
N GLY A 251 27.70 19.11 0.26
CA GLY A 251 27.78 19.10 1.74
C GLY A 251 26.92 18.00 2.36
N PRO A 252 27.14 17.72 3.65
CA PRO A 252 26.34 16.76 4.40
C PRO A 252 24.90 17.26 4.59
N LEU A 253 23.99 16.34 4.90
CA LEU A 253 22.63 16.69 5.28
C LEU A 253 22.66 17.52 6.59
N PRO A 254 22.02 18.69 6.64
CA PRO A 254 21.98 19.51 7.86
C PRO A 254 21.10 18.86 8.94
N ASP A 255 21.24 19.34 10.18
CA ASP A 255 20.31 18.99 11.24
C ASP A 255 18.90 19.44 10.88
N LEU A 256 17.97 18.51 10.89
CA LEU A 256 16.59 18.74 10.45
C LEU A 256 15.67 18.93 11.65
N PRO A 257 14.80 19.96 11.66
CA PRO A 257 13.73 20.04 12.64
C PRO A 257 12.78 18.84 12.47
N LEU A 258 12.24 18.34 13.57
CA LEU A 258 11.24 17.29 13.51
C LEU A 258 10.00 17.79 12.77
N THR A 259 9.59 17.09 11.73
CA THR A 259 8.39 17.46 10.97
C THR A 259 7.13 17.22 11.79
N GLU A 260 6.25 18.23 11.86
CA GLU A 260 4.94 18.10 12.51
C GLU A 260 3.92 17.37 11.62
N THR A 261 4.12 17.37 10.32
CA THR A 261 3.08 17.07 9.32
C THR A 261 3.18 15.72 8.61
N GLY A 262 4.04 14.79 9.01
CA GLY A 262 3.66 13.52 8.45
C GLY A 262 4.68 12.52 7.99
N GLN A 263 5.92 12.85 7.71
CA GLN A 263 6.89 11.83 7.27
C GLN A 263 8.05 11.62 8.26
N ARG A 264 7.78 11.71 9.56
CA ARG A 264 8.81 11.53 10.60
C ARG A 264 9.63 10.25 10.38
N SER A 265 8.97 9.15 10.07
CA SER A 265 9.65 7.88 9.80
C SER A 265 10.55 7.93 8.56
N ARG A 266 10.15 8.69 7.53
CA ARG A 266 10.96 8.90 6.33
C ARG A 266 12.12 9.85 6.58
N GLN A 267 11.88 10.94 7.27
CA GLN A 267 12.94 11.89 7.67
C GLN A 267 14.03 11.15 8.46
N GLN A 268 13.63 10.38 9.49
CA GLN A 268 14.56 9.59 10.27
C GLN A 268 15.34 8.58 9.40
N LEU A 269 14.63 7.86 8.52
CA LEU A 269 15.25 6.90 7.60
C LEU A 269 16.33 7.54 6.72
N PHE A 270 16.06 8.73 6.17
CA PHE A 270 17.02 9.43 5.30
C PHE A 270 18.19 10.05 6.06
N THR A 271 17.95 10.57 7.25
CA THR A 271 19.01 11.07 8.12
C THR A 271 19.97 9.93 8.51
N GLU A 272 19.43 8.78 8.88
CA GLU A 272 20.22 7.60 9.21
C GLU A 272 21.01 7.10 7.98
N LEU A 273 20.37 7.03 6.81
CA LEU A 273 21.01 6.60 5.56
C LEU A 273 22.16 7.54 5.18
N ALA A 274 21.94 8.85 5.26
CA ALA A 274 22.98 9.85 4.97
C ALA A 274 24.17 9.70 5.92
N GLY A 275 23.93 9.48 7.22
CA GLY A 275 24.99 9.30 8.22
C GLY A 275 25.75 7.98 8.05
N GLN A 276 25.06 6.88 7.77
CA GLN A 276 25.66 5.55 7.62
C GLN A 276 26.53 5.45 6.36
N GLU A 277 26.07 6.00 5.24
CA GLU A 277 26.77 5.95 3.95
C GLU A 277 27.62 7.21 3.67
N GLN A 278 27.67 8.17 4.60
CA GLN A 278 28.40 9.45 4.47
C GLN A 278 28.03 10.20 3.18
N LEU A 279 26.74 10.23 2.84
CA LEU A 279 26.26 10.80 1.59
C LEU A 279 26.13 12.33 1.67
N SER A 280 26.53 13.02 0.59
CA SER A 280 26.18 14.42 0.39
C SER A 280 24.68 14.57 0.08
N ILE A 281 24.16 15.82 0.17
CA ILE A 281 22.78 16.15 -0.19
C ILE A 281 22.44 15.67 -1.61
N ALA A 282 23.31 15.94 -2.59
CA ALA A 282 23.13 15.51 -3.97
C ALA A 282 23.14 13.99 -4.13
N GLN A 283 24.08 13.31 -3.46
CA GLN A 283 24.16 11.84 -3.48
C GLN A 283 22.93 11.20 -2.83
N LEU A 284 22.50 11.72 -1.67
CA LEU A 284 21.28 11.26 -1.01
C LEU A 284 20.05 11.50 -1.90
N GLY A 285 19.95 12.68 -2.53
CA GLY A 285 18.88 13.02 -3.47
C GLY A 285 18.79 12.02 -4.64
N ARG A 286 19.92 11.66 -5.25
CA ARG A 286 20.00 10.63 -6.29
C ARG A 286 19.59 9.25 -5.75
N ARG A 287 20.12 8.86 -4.58
CA ARG A 287 19.88 7.56 -3.95
C ARG A 287 18.39 7.32 -3.68
N ILE A 288 17.69 8.34 -3.20
CA ILE A 288 16.26 8.23 -2.90
C ILE A 288 15.35 8.39 -4.11
N ALA A 289 15.81 9.02 -5.19
CA ALA A 289 15.01 9.21 -6.40
C ALA A 289 14.55 7.86 -7.02
N GLY A 290 15.40 6.84 -6.96
CA GLY A 290 15.05 5.47 -7.38
C GLY A 290 14.27 4.71 -6.32
N GLY A 291 14.94 4.31 -5.26
CA GLY A 291 14.42 3.39 -4.24
C GLY A 291 13.57 4.01 -3.12
N ARG A 292 13.49 5.34 -3.00
CA ARG A 292 12.70 6.09 -2.00
C ARG A 292 12.93 5.66 -0.56
N GLY A 293 14.13 5.20 -0.22
CA GLY A 293 14.47 4.67 1.09
C GLY A 293 14.00 3.24 1.35
N HIS A 294 13.49 2.54 0.34
CA HIS A 294 13.25 1.10 0.41
C HIS A 294 14.56 0.33 0.29
N TYR A 295 14.56 -0.90 0.81
CA TYR A 295 15.73 -1.79 0.69
C TYR A 295 16.05 -2.04 -0.78
N SER A 296 17.31 -1.83 -1.17
CA SER A 296 17.75 -1.96 -2.56
C SER A 296 18.48 -3.28 -2.77
N LEU A 297 18.00 -4.08 -3.69
CA LEU A 297 18.57 -5.35 -4.12
C LEU A 297 19.09 -5.21 -5.55
N ILE A 298 20.41 -5.08 -5.67
CA ILE A 298 21.12 -4.90 -6.94
C ILE A 298 22.00 -6.12 -7.13
N GLY A 299 21.70 -6.96 -8.13
CA GLY A 299 22.48 -8.18 -8.30
C GLY A 299 21.87 -9.21 -9.25
N THR A 300 22.43 -10.41 -9.17
CA THR A 300 21.94 -11.57 -9.92
C THR A 300 20.62 -12.09 -9.35
N PRO A 301 19.80 -12.82 -10.14
CA PRO A 301 18.57 -13.44 -9.68
C PRO A 301 18.75 -14.28 -8.43
N THR A 302 19.84 -15.06 -8.36
CA THR A 302 20.15 -15.93 -7.22
C THR A 302 20.38 -15.09 -5.95
N ARG A 303 21.23 -14.05 -6.02
CA ARG A 303 21.51 -13.17 -4.88
C ARG A 303 20.25 -12.43 -4.41
N ILE A 304 19.45 -11.93 -5.34
CA ILE A 304 18.17 -11.29 -4.99
C ILE A 304 17.24 -12.27 -4.27
N ALA A 305 17.13 -13.50 -4.78
CA ALA A 305 16.32 -14.53 -4.17
C ALA A 305 16.85 -14.96 -2.79
N ASP A 306 18.18 -15.00 -2.57
CA ASP A 306 18.79 -15.29 -1.26
C ASP A 306 18.36 -14.27 -0.20
N GLU A 307 18.40 -12.98 -0.54
CA GLU A 307 18.00 -11.90 0.36
C GLU A 307 16.49 -11.93 0.66
N LEU A 308 15.65 -12.11 -0.36
CA LEU A 308 14.20 -12.22 -0.18
C LEU A 308 13.83 -13.43 0.68
N GLN A 309 14.50 -14.57 0.47
CA GLN A 309 14.32 -15.77 1.29
C GLN A 309 14.74 -15.52 2.73
N ALA A 310 15.88 -14.90 2.96
CA ALA A 310 16.36 -14.59 4.30
C ALA A 310 15.37 -13.70 5.07
N TRP A 311 14.82 -12.66 4.43
CA TRP A 311 13.81 -11.81 5.05
C TRP A 311 12.52 -12.55 5.39
N PHE A 312 12.08 -13.45 4.51
CA PHE A 312 10.88 -14.25 4.73
C PHE A 312 11.07 -15.26 5.86
N GLU A 313 12.15 -16.05 5.83
CA GLU A 313 12.40 -17.13 6.79
C GLU A 313 12.74 -16.61 8.21
N GLN A 314 13.36 -15.41 8.28
CA GLN A 314 13.75 -14.81 9.56
C GLN A 314 12.67 -13.91 10.18
N GLY A 315 11.44 -13.95 9.68
CA GLY A 315 10.31 -13.23 10.27
C GLY A 315 10.36 -11.71 10.11
N ALA A 316 10.79 -11.25 8.95
CA ALA A 316 10.81 -9.83 8.58
C ALA A 316 9.73 -9.46 7.54
N ALA A 317 9.17 -10.45 6.84
CA ALA A 317 8.21 -10.25 5.76
C ALA A 317 7.31 -11.48 5.58
N ASP A 318 6.07 -11.27 5.14
CA ASP A 318 5.19 -12.31 4.60
C ASP A 318 5.23 -12.36 3.06
N GLY A 319 5.88 -11.38 2.44
CA GLY A 319 6.05 -11.18 1.01
C GLY A 319 6.65 -9.79 0.76
N PHE A 320 6.65 -9.31 -0.49
CA PHE A 320 7.33 -8.06 -0.84
C PHE A 320 6.51 -7.20 -1.79
N ASN A 321 6.64 -5.89 -1.65
CA ASN A 321 6.18 -4.93 -2.63
C ASN A 321 7.38 -4.52 -3.50
N VAL A 322 7.41 -5.04 -4.74
CA VAL A 322 8.53 -4.85 -5.66
C VAL A 322 8.44 -3.50 -6.35
N LEU A 323 9.51 -2.71 -6.23
CA LEU A 323 9.74 -1.49 -6.98
C LEU A 323 10.83 -1.74 -8.02
N VAL A 324 10.64 -1.21 -9.21
CA VAL A 324 11.62 -1.36 -10.30
C VAL A 324 12.02 0.02 -10.83
N PRO A 325 13.22 0.17 -11.41
CA PRO A 325 13.71 1.46 -11.88
C PRO A 325 12.87 2.03 -13.03
N HIS A 326 12.33 1.18 -13.89
CA HIS A 326 11.52 1.58 -15.05
C HIS A 326 10.51 0.50 -15.44
N LEU A 327 9.48 0.91 -16.15
CA LEU A 327 8.46 0.04 -16.74
C LEU A 327 8.52 0.11 -18.26
N PRO A 328 8.23 -1.00 -18.97
CA PRO A 328 7.92 -2.34 -18.45
C PRO A 328 9.18 -3.18 -18.13
N GLY A 329 10.38 -2.79 -18.62
CA GLY A 329 11.59 -3.62 -18.63
C GLY A 329 12.02 -4.13 -17.25
N GLY A 330 12.12 -3.26 -16.24
CA GLY A 330 12.52 -3.69 -14.90
C GLY A 330 11.56 -4.71 -14.27
N LEU A 331 10.25 -4.58 -14.53
CA LEU A 331 9.28 -5.58 -14.08
C LEU A 331 9.40 -6.88 -14.86
N ALA A 332 9.66 -6.80 -16.17
CA ALA A 332 9.91 -7.97 -17.01
C ALA A 332 11.16 -8.74 -16.53
N ASP A 333 12.23 -8.04 -16.17
CA ASP A 333 13.45 -8.66 -15.62
C ASP A 333 13.16 -9.45 -14.32
N VAL A 334 12.40 -8.86 -13.41
CA VAL A 334 12.00 -9.54 -12.17
C VAL A 334 11.14 -10.79 -12.48
N ALA A 335 10.16 -10.65 -13.37
CA ALA A 335 9.26 -11.74 -13.74
C ALA A 335 9.98 -12.88 -14.47
N ALA A 336 10.95 -12.55 -15.35
CA ALA A 336 11.66 -13.54 -16.16
C ALA A 336 12.81 -14.23 -15.41
N HIS A 337 13.38 -13.60 -14.39
CA HIS A 337 14.62 -14.09 -13.78
C HIS A 337 14.51 -14.35 -12.27
N VAL A 338 13.88 -13.46 -11.50
CA VAL A 338 13.77 -13.61 -10.03
C VAL A 338 12.62 -14.53 -9.66
N VAL A 339 11.45 -14.37 -10.28
CA VAL A 339 10.27 -15.22 -10.00
C VAL A 339 10.56 -16.70 -10.26
N PRO A 340 11.16 -17.13 -11.40
CA PRO A 340 11.49 -18.54 -11.61
C PRO A 340 12.47 -19.11 -10.57
N GLU A 341 13.42 -18.30 -10.10
CA GLU A 341 14.33 -18.74 -9.04
C GLU A 341 13.62 -18.93 -7.70
N LEU A 342 12.70 -18.03 -7.33
CA LEU A 342 11.85 -18.20 -6.14
C LEU A 342 10.91 -19.41 -6.29
N GLN A 343 10.39 -19.68 -7.49
CA GLN A 343 9.57 -20.86 -7.78
C GLN A 343 10.38 -22.16 -7.67
N ARG A 344 11.63 -22.15 -8.13
CA ARG A 344 12.54 -23.31 -8.00
C ARG A 344 12.81 -23.64 -6.52
N ARG A 345 12.86 -22.63 -5.66
CA ARG A 345 13.03 -22.78 -4.20
C ARG A 345 11.74 -23.13 -3.46
N GLY A 346 10.59 -23.13 -4.14
CA GLY A 346 9.28 -23.35 -3.50
C GLY A 346 8.76 -22.13 -2.70
N LEU A 347 9.36 -20.95 -2.91
CA LEU A 347 9.03 -19.71 -2.20
C LEU A 347 8.00 -18.84 -2.95
N PHE A 348 7.69 -19.16 -4.18
CA PHE A 348 6.69 -18.46 -4.98
C PHE A 348 5.77 -19.46 -5.68
N ARG A 349 4.49 -19.11 -5.79
CA ARG A 349 3.49 -19.96 -6.46
C ARG A 349 3.88 -20.21 -7.92
N ARG A 350 3.59 -21.40 -8.42
CA ARG A 350 3.65 -21.72 -9.86
C ARG A 350 2.31 -21.48 -10.51
N GLU A 351 1.22 -21.79 -9.80
CA GLU A 351 -0.15 -21.60 -10.22
C GLU A 351 -0.95 -20.90 -9.13
N TYR A 352 -2.00 -20.20 -9.50
CA TYR A 352 -2.95 -19.64 -8.56
C TYR A 352 -3.93 -20.71 -8.10
N THR A 353 -4.06 -20.92 -6.79
CA THR A 353 -4.91 -21.95 -6.19
C THR A 353 -6.34 -21.48 -5.92
N GLY A 354 -6.60 -20.18 -5.99
CA GLY A 354 -7.90 -19.56 -5.74
C GLY A 354 -8.33 -18.63 -6.87
N ARG A 355 -9.44 -17.94 -6.65
CA ARG A 355 -10.01 -16.98 -7.62
C ARG A 355 -9.91 -15.54 -7.15
N THR A 356 -9.97 -15.32 -5.84
CA THR A 356 -10.02 -14.00 -5.23
C THR A 356 -8.64 -13.55 -4.75
N LEU A 357 -8.46 -12.25 -4.55
CA LEU A 357 -7.24 -11.73 -3.93
C LEU A 357 -7.06 -12.27 -2.51
N ARG A 358 -8.15 -12.50 -1.76
CA ARG A 358 -8.10 -13.14 -0.44
C ARG A 358 -7.53 -14.55 -0.49
N ASP A 359 -7.99 -15.35 -1.45
CA ASP A 359 -7.46 -16.71 -1.65
C ASP A 359 -5.95 -16.67 -1.91
N HIS A 360 -5.52 -15.75 -2.79
CA HIS A 360 -4.10 -15.59 -3.16
C HIS A 360 -3.22 -15.17 -1.98
N LEU A 361 -3.79 -14.45 -1.01
CA LEU A 361 -3.10 -13.97 0.20
C LEU A 361 -3.30 -14.91 1.40
N GLY A 362 -4.10 -15.97 1.27
CA GLY A 362 -4.45 -16.85 2.38
C GLY A 362 -5.24 -16.14 3.48
N LEU A 363 -6.11 -15.20 3.10
CA LEU A 363 -6.97 -14.45 3.99
C LEU A 363 -8.39 -15.04 3.99
N GLN A 364 -9.01 -15.05 5.16
CA GLN A 364 -10.39 -15.52 5.27
C GLN A 364 -11.37 -14.49 4.66
N ARG A 365 -12.48 -14.98 4.08
CA ARG A 365 -13.59 -14.15 3.66
C ARG A 365 -14.30 -13.62 4.90
N PRO A 366 -14.49 -12.28 5.08
CA PRO A 366 -15.17 -11.72 6.23
C PRO A 366 -16.63 -12.19 6.34
N VAL A 367 -17.04 -12.51 7.53
CA VAL A 367 -18.47 -12.77 7.83
C VAL A 367 -19.22 -11.44 7.74
N ASN A 368 -20.44 -11.46 7.19
CA ASN A 368 -21.30 -10.29 7.20
C ASN A 368 -21.62 -9.89 8.64
N ARG A 369 -21.44 -8.61 9.00
CA ARG A 369 -21.65 -8.12 10.37
C ARG A 369 -23.11 -8.21 10.84
N PHE A 370 -24.05 -8.27 9.91
CA PHE A 370 -25.48 -8.39 10.20
C PHE A 370 -25.96 -9.84 10.20
N SER A 371 -25.13 -10.81 9.80
CA SER A 371 -25.49 -12.23 9.92
C SER A 371 -25.65 -12.63 11.38
N PRO A 372 -26.62 -13.45 11.74
CA PRO A 372 -26.73 -14.02 13.07
C PRO A 372 -25.43 -14.75 13.45
N ARG A 373 -24.93 -14.52 14.66
CA ARG A 373 -23.77 -15.24 15.21
C ARG A 373 -24.18 -16.62 15.69
#